data_f962367845211033c2d2a674fd86ddaa
#
_entry.id   f962367845211033c2d2a674fd86ddaa
#
_cell.length_a   1.000
_cell.length_b   1.000
_cell.length_c   1.000
_cell.angle_alpha   90.00
_cell.angle_beta   90.00
_cell.angle_gamma   90.00
#
_symmetry.space_group_name_H-M   'P 1'
#
loop_
_entity.id
_entity.type
_entity.pdbx_description
1 polymer ?
#
loop_
_entity_poly.entity_id
_entity_poly.type
_entity_poly.pdbx_seq_one_letter_code
_entity_poly.pdbx_strand_id
1 'polypeptide(L)'
;MSFQISDSTHIYNVLVNSLKGAGFELLDDSPKWNILWTRYVEAGDVKKLNKYQKINHFPQSIHLSRKDLLWKCMLRFMNRFPREFNITPITYVFPEDSEQFEHDRETEDGNVLYILKPVAASCGRGIKVIGKRTPVIRKDGYLASKYVCKPHLINDLKYDLRVYVLVTSYEPLRIYVYNDGLVRFATEKYTLDPDDLKKRFIHLTNFSVNKKSENFKINQGTGEDEENSSKWSFKALKKAYDARGISYDFVFAQIKDVIVKTLISVEPYIVGSLNKCPPGNRQSCFELYGFDVLIDESLKPWLLEVNVFPSLSSSSPFDKIVKSQLICDVFTLIGIRGYDK
;
A
#
# COMPACT_ATOMS: atom_id res chain seq x y z
N MET A 1 -28.19 -10.50 8.08
CA MET A 1 -27.23 -10.20 7.01
C MET A 1 -26.14 -11.26 7.02
N SER A 2 -25.50 -11.50 5.88
CA SER A 2 -24.53 -12.60 5.74
C SER A 2 -23.31 -12.20 4.96
N PHE A 3 -22.22 -12.91 5.14
CA PHE A 3 -20.96 -12.70 4.42
C PHE A 3 -20.34 -14.04 4.00
N GLN A 4 -19.54 -13.97 2.97
CA GLN A 4 -18.75 -15.09 2.44
C GLN A 4 -17.31 -14.68 2.25
N ILE A 5 -16.39 -15.60 2.50
CA ILE A 5 -14.97 -15.44 2.20
C ILE A 5 -14.62 -16.49 1.15
N SER A 6 -14.06 -16.04 0.03
CA SER A 6 -13.68 -16.94 -1.06
C SER A 6 -12.53 -17.85 -0.65
N ASP A 7 -12.55 -19.11 -1.08
CA ASP A 7 -11.51 -20.14 -0.82
C ASP A 7 -10.11 -19.71 -1.29
N SER A 8 -10.04 -18.84 -2.29
CA SER A 8 -8.78 -18.29 -2.79
C SER A 8 -8.13 -17.25 -1.85
N THR A 9 -8.79 -16.93 -0.74
CA THR A 9 -8.46 -15.80 0.13
C THR A 9 -8.02 -16.27 1.51
N HIS A 10 -7.02 -15.60 2.09
CA HIS A 10 -6.65 -15.82 3.49
C HIS A 10 -7.77 -15.36 4.42
N ILE A 11 -8.16 -16.23 5.35
CA ILE A 11 -9.18 -15.91 6.37
C ILE A 11 -8.51 -15.09 7.48
N TYR A 12 -8.90 -13.84 7.62
CA TYR A 12 -8.44 -12.96 8.68
C TYR A 12 -9.42 -12.96 9.85
N ASN A 13 -8.95 -13.31 11.04
CA ASN A 13 -9.79 -13.32 12.24
C ASN A 13 -10.47 -11.96 12.50
N VAL A 14 -9.82 -10.85 12.18
CA VAL A 14 -10.39 -9.51 12.33
C VAL A 14 -11.65 -9.32 11.48
N LEU A 15 -11.69 -9.84 10.25
CA LEU A 15 -12.88 -9.78 9.39
C LEU A 15 -14.01 -10.61 9.98
N VAL A 16 -13.71 -11.87 10.28
CA VAL A 16 -14.71 -12.82 10.80
C VAL A 16 -15.30 -12.33 12.12
N ASN A 17 -14.44 -11.90 13.06
CA ASN A 17 -14.88 -11.47 14.38
C ASN A 17 -15.68 -10.16 14.30
N SER A 18 -15.27 -9.19 13.47
CA SER A 18 -16.00 -7.92 13.32
C SER A 18 -17.37 -8.15 12.71
N LEU A 19 -17.49 -8.96 11.66
CA LEU A 19 -18.77 -9.24 11.02
C LEU A 19 -19.68 -10.09 11.90
N LYS A 20 -19.18 -11.15 12.55
CA LYS A 20 -19.96 -11.95 13.49
C LYS A 20 -20.40 -11.13 14.70
N GLY A 21 -19.53 -10.27 15.24
CA GLY A 21 -19.86 -9.35 16.32
C GLY A 21 -20.94 -8.33 15.95
N ALA A 22 -21.04 -7.98 14.68
CA ALA A 22 -22.11 -7.13 14.13
C ALA A 22 -23.38 -7.93 13.72
N GLY A 23 -23.47 -9.23 14.05
CA GLY A 23 -24.62 -10.09 13.78
C GLY A 23 -24.72 -10.62 12.36
N PHE A 24 -23.61 -10.64 11.61
CA PHE A 24 -23.57 -11.28 10.28
C PHE A 24 -23.28 -12.77 10.40
N GLU A 25 -23.94 -13.56 9.58
CA GLU A 25 -23.74 -14.99 9.44
C GLU A 25 -22.69 -15.27 8.36
N LEU A 26 -21.72 -16.13 8.65
CA LEU A 26 -20.76 -16.63 7.66
C LEU A 26 -21.42 -17.76 6.84
N LEU A 27 -21.41 -17.61 5.53
CA LEU A 27 -21.94 -18.62 4.60
C LEU A 27 -20.76 -19.32 3.90
N ASP A 28 -20.86 -20.64 3.75
CA ASP A 28 -19.84 -21.43 3.06
C ASP A 28 -20.03 -21.39 1.53
N ASP A 29 -21.20 -21.77 1.03
CA ASP A 29 -21.49 -21.75 -0.41
C ASP A 29 -22.95 -21.38 -0.65
N SER A 30 -23.24 -20.09 -0.72
CA SER A 30 -24.58 -19.57 -0.95
C SER A 30 -24.54 -18.29 -1.77
N PRO A 31 -25.38 -18.09 -2.76
CA PRO A 31 -25.46 -16.85 -3.53
C PRO A 31 -26.14 -15.70 -2.77
N LYS A 32 -26.67 -15.95 -1.54
CA LYS A 32 -27.45 -14.98 -0.74
C LYS A 32 -26.59 -14.18 0.25
N TRP A 33 -25.32 -13.94 -0.03
CA TRP A 33 -24.46 -13.12 0.80
C TRP A 33 -24.69 -11.62 0.55
N ASN A 34 -24.44 -10.81 1.57
CA ASN A 34 -24.41 -9.35 1.47
C ASN A 34 -23.00 -8.81 1.23
N ILE A 35 -21.97 -9.49 1.77
CA ILE A 35 -20.57 -9.15 1.58
C ILE A 35 -19.83 -10.37 1.06
N LEU A 36 -19.10 -10.21 -0.04
CA LEU A 36 -18.10 -11.18 -0.48
C LEU A 36 -16.72 -10.59 -0.30
N TRP A 37 -15.87 -11.30 0.47
CA TRP A 37 -14.45 -10.99 0.59
C TRP A 37 -13.65 -11.97 -0.25
N THR A 38 -13.07 -11.48 -1.34
CA THR A 38 -12.33 -12.27 -2.32
C THR A 38 -10.96 -11.66 -2.57
N ARG A 39 -10.12 -12.35 -3.33
CA ARG A 39 -8.76 -11.91 -3.66
C ARG A 39 -8.70 -11.00 -4.90
N TYR A 40 -9.61 -11.17 -5.82
CA TYR A 40 -9.74 -10.37 -7.03
C TYR A 40 -11.17 -10.46 -7.57
N VAL A 41 -11.50 -9.55 -8.49
CA VAL A 41 -12.81 -9.52 -9.15
C VAL A 41 -12.64 -9.12 -10.61
N GLU A 42 -13.47 -9.67 -11.46
CA GLU A 42 -13.61 -9.29 -12.86
C GLU A 42 -14.95 -8.58 -13.14
N ALA A 43 -15.04 -7.89 -14.28
CA ALA A 43 -16.29 -7.24 -14.67
C ALA A 43 -17.46 -8.24 -14.79
N GLY A 44 -17.16 -9.49 -15.16
CA GLY A 44 -18.14 -10.58 -15.23
C GLY A 44 -18.79 -10.90 -13.90
N ASP A 45 -18.05 -10.81 -12.82
CA ASP A 45 -18.55 -11.05 -11.45
C ASP A 45 -19.43 -9.89 -11.00
N VAL A 46 -19.00 -8.65 -11.24
CA VAL A 46 -19.78 -7.44 -10.90
C VAL A 46 -21.13 -7.42 -11.64
N LYS A 47 -21.19 -7.90 -12.88
CA LYS A 47 -22.45 -7.99 -13.66
C LYS A 47 -23.52 -8.85 -13.00
N LYS A 48 -23.13 -9.85 -12.21
CA LYS A 48 -24.03 -10.81 -11.56
C LYS A 48 -24.55 -10.33 -10.21
N LEU A 49 -23.96 -9.26 -9.65
CA LEU A 49 -24.33 -8.75 -8.33
C LEU A 49 -25.73 -8.11 -8.36
N ASN A 50 -26.35 -8.07 -7.22
CA ASN A 50 -27.60 -7.34 -6.99
C ASN A 50 -27.37 -6.15 -6.03
N LYS A 51 -28.40 -5.33 -5.82
CA LYS A 51 -28.35 -4.10 -5.01
C LYS A 51 -28.01 -4.31 -3.53
N TYR A 52 -28.08 -5.54 -3.03
CA TYR A 52 -27.80 -5.92 -1.63
C TYR A 52 -26.39 -6.46 -1.44
N GLN A 53 -25.67 -6.70 -2.52
CA GLN A 53 -24.35 -7.35 -2.51
C GLN A 53 -23.22 -6.35 -2.66
N LYS A 54 -22.18 -6.51 -1.84
CA LYS A 54 -20.94 -5.74 -1.87
C LYS A 54 -19.75 -6.68 -2.02
N ILE A 55 -18.79 -6.28 -2.85
CA ILE A 55 -17.55 -7.04 -3.09
C ILE A 55 -16.33 -6.16 -2.86
N ASN A 56 -15.30 -6.71 -2.24
CA ASN A 56 -14.14 -5.97 -1.73
C ASN A 56 -13.06 -5.63 -2.77
N HIS A 57 -13.34 -5.69 -4.05
CA HIS A 57 -12.42 -5.29 -5.12
C HIS A 57 -13.13 -4.57 -6.26
N PHE A 58 -12.37 -3.72 -6.95
CA PHE A 58 -12.76 -3.20 -8.26
C PHE A 58 -12.09 -4.02 -9.37
N PRO A 59 -12.78 -4.29 -10.50
CA PRO A 59 -12.14 -4.89 -11.65
C PRO A 59 -11.02 -3.97 -12.16
N GLN A 60 -9.90 -4.58 -12.62
CA GLN A 60 -8.69 -3.88 -13.06
C GLN A 60 -7.87 -3.17 -11.96
N SER A 61 -8.16 -3.37 -10.68
CA SER A 61 -7.32 -2.84 -9.59
C SER A 61 -5.89 -3.38 -9.60
N ILE A 62 -5.61 -4.40 -10.41
CA ILE A 62 -4.26 -4.92 -10.69
C ILE A 62 -3.30 -3.82 -11.16
N HIS A 63 -3.80 -2.74 -11.80
CA HIS A 63 -2.99 -1.59 -12.22
C HIS A 63 -2.40 -0.82 -11.03
N LEU A 64 -2.97 -0.96 -9.82
CA LEU A 64 -2.38 -0.44 -8.59
C LEU A 64 -1.36 -1.39 -7.97
N SER A 65 -1.61 -2.71 -8.02
CA SER A 65 -0.81 -3.70 -7.29
C SER A 65 0.46 -4.15 -8.01
N ARG A 66 0.42 -4.24 -9.33
CA ARG A 66 1.61 -4.57 -10.12
C ARG A 66 2.47 -3.32 -10.33
N LYS A 67 3.69 -3.40 -9.85
CA LYS A 67 4.64 -2.25 -9.84
C LYS A 67 4.92 -1.71 -11.25
N ASP A 68 5.00 -2.58 -12.26
CA ASP A 68 5.18 -2.21 -13.67
C ASP A 68 3.96 -1.50 -14.24
N LEU A 69 2.76 -2.00 -13.97
CA LEU A 69 1.51 -1.38 -14.44
C LEU A 69 1.27 -0.03 -13.76
N LEU A 70 1.49 0.04 -12.45
CA LEU A 70 1.40 1.30 -11.70
C LEU A 70 2.38 2.33 -12.25
N TRP A 71 3.65 1.94 -12.48
CA TRP A 71 4.64 2.83 -13.08
C TRP A 71 4.20 3.34 -14.46
N LYS A 72 3.71 2.46 -15.34
CA LYS A 72 3.21 2.85 -16.68
C LYS A 72 2.04 3.85 -16.58
N CYS A 73 1.15 3.68 -15.59
CA CYS A 73 0.08 4.65 -15.32
C CYS A 73 0.65 6.00 -14.85
N MET A 74 1.57 5.99 -13.90
CA MET A 74 2.21 7.20 -13.36
C MET A 74 3.02 7.95 -14.39
N LEU A 75 3.83 7.24 -15.20
CA LEU A 75 4.67 7.82 -16.25
C LEU A 75 3.84 8.61 -17.26
N ARG A 76 2.67 8.12 -17.64
CA ARG A 76 1.76 8.83 -18.55
C ARG A 76 1.35 10.21 -18.01
N PHE A 77 1.11 10.31 -16.70
CA PHE A 77 0.77 11.58 -16.05
C PHE A 77 2.02 12.43 -15.80
N MET A 78 3.15 11.83 -15.42
CA MET A 78 4.42 12.55 -15.26
C MET A 78 4.86 13.25 -16.54
N ASN A 79 4.69 12.60 -17.70
CA ASN A 79 5.02 13.20 -18.99
C ASN A 79 4.14 14.41 -19.33
N ARG A 80 2.90 14.44 -18.85
CA ARG A 80 1.95 15.52 -19.09
C ARG A 80 1.98 16.60 -18.01
N PHE A 81 2.19 16.19 -16.76
CA PHE A 81 2.16 17.05 -15.57
C PHE A 81 3.36 16.73 -14.67
N PRO A 82 4.60 17.07 -15.10
CA PRO A 82 5.82 16.60 -14.43
C PRO A 82 6.00 17.14 -13.02
N ARG A 83 5.46 18.34 -12.71
CA ARG A 83 5.56 18.92 -11.36
C ARG A 83 4.59 18.25 -10.40
N GLU A 84 3.36 18.01 -10.83
CA GLU A 84 2.28 17.47 -10.00
C GLU A 84 2.43 15.98 -9.72
N PHE A 85 2.94 15.22 -10.72
CA PHE A 85 3.07 13.75 -10.64
C PHE A 85 4.48 13.26 -10.32
N ASN A 86 5.39 14.13 -9.89
CA ASN A 86 6.69 13.71 -9.33
C ASN A 86 6.51 13.16 -7.90
N ILE A 87 5.72 12.11 -7.75
CA ILE A 87 5.32 11.52 -6.46
C ILE A 87 5.81 10.08 -6.27
N THR A 88 6.44 9.50 -7.30
CA THR A 88 7.04 8.17 -7.24
C THR A 88 8.45 8.22 -7.85
N PRO A 89 9.43 7.46 -7.33
CA PRO A 89 10.77 7.43 -7.90
C PRO A 89 10.75 6.92 -9.35
N ILE A 90 11.58 7.51 -10.21
CA ILE A 90 11.76 7.05 -11.60
C ILE A 90 12.07 5.56 -11.59
N THR A 91 11.38 4.82 -12.44
CA THR A 91 11.42 3.36 -12.46
C THR A 91 11.62 2.86 -13.89
N TYR A 92 12.43 1.83 -14.06
CA TYR A 92 12.75 1.17 -15.32
C TYR A 92 12.23 -0.26 -15.25
N VAL A 93 11.39 -0.65 -16.20
CA VAL A 93 10.80 -2.00 -16.30
C VAL A 93 11.61 -2.84 -17.29
N PHE A 94 12.10 -3.99 -16.86
CA PHE A 94 12.91 -4.86 -17.71
C PHE A 94 12.06 -5.92 -18.42
N PRO A 95 12.41 -6.27 -19.68
CA PRO A 95 13.57 -5.78 -20.45
C PRO A 95 13.36 -4.45 -21.20
N GLU A 96 12.11 -3.91 -21.23
CA GLU A 96 11.72 -2.79 -22.11
C GLU A 96 12.62 -1.55 -21.93
N ASP A 97 12.91 -1.15 -20.69
CA ASP A 97 13.67 0.06 -20.37
C ASP A 97 15.17 -0.21 -20.14
N SER A 98 15.71 -1.35 -20.61
CA SER A 98 17.09 -1.75 -20.30
C SER A 98 18.15 -0.78 -20.84
N GLU A 99 17.98 -0.29 -22.06
CA GLU A 99 18.90 0.65 -22.69
C GLU A 99 18.88 2.00 -21.99
N GLN A 100 17.68 2.53 -21.70
CA GLN A 100 17.52 3.78 -20.99
C GLN A 100 18.08 3.70 -19.55
N PHE A 101 17.87 2.58 -18.88
CA PHE A 101 18.43 2.35 -17.54
C PHE A 101 19.96 2.39 -17.53
N GLU A 102 20.63 1.75 -18.48
CA GLU A 102 22.09 1.79 -18.54
C GLU A 102 22.60 3.17 -18.94
N HIS A 103 21.97 3.82 -19.91
CA HIS A 103 22.31 5.19 -20.29
C HIS A 103 22.24 6.15 -19.09
N ASP A 104 21.11 6.18 -18.38
CA ASP A 104 20.92 7.07 -17.23
C ASP A 104 21.88 6.72 -16.08
N ARG A 105 22.11 5.43 -15.88
CA ARG A 105 23.04 4.93 -14.86
C ARG A 105 24.49 5.32 -15.13
N GLU A 106 24.90 5.40 -16.41
CA GLU A 106 26.24 5.81 -16.81
C GLU A 106 26.42 7.32 -16.82
N THR A 107 25.40 8.06 -17.23
CA THR A 107 25.45 9.52 -17.41
C THR A 107 25.15 10.31 -16.16
N GLU A 108 24.37 9.75 -15.20
CA GLU A 108 24.06 10.45 -13.95
C GLU A 108 25.30 10.70 -13.12
N ASP A 109 25.48 11.96 -12.69
CA ASP A 109 26.54 12.36 -11.79
C ASP A 109 26.31 11.87 -10.36
N GLY A 110 27.39 11.55 -9.66
CA GLY A 110 27.36 11.15 -8.26
C GLY A 110 27.05 9.68 -8.01
N ASN A 111 26.85 9.35 -6.72
CA ASN A 111 26.53 7.99 -6.27
C ASN A 111 25.03 7.71 -6.32
N VAL A 112 24.45 7.69 -7.52
CA VAL A 112 23.05 7.31 -7.66
C VAL A 112 22.89 5.83 -7.36
N LEU A 113 21.96 5.52 -6.48
CA LEU A 113 21.58 4.16 -6.12
C LEU A 113 20.24 3.80 -6.73
N TYR A 114 20.06 2.52 -6.99
CA TYR A 114 18.80 1.97 -7.45
C TYR A 114 18.34 0.84 -6.53
N ILE A 115 17.05 0.62 -6.47
CA ILE A 115 16.46 -0.52 -5.78
C ILE A 115 15.85 -1.46 -6.82
N LEU A 116 16.42 -2.65 -6.94
CA LEU A 116 15.95 -3.70 -7.83
C LEU A 116 14.83 -4.48 -7.13
N LYS A 117 13.70 -4.66 -7.81
CA LYS A 117 12.51 -5.32 -7.25
C LYS A 117 11.90 -6.29 -8.26
N PRO A 118 11.45 -7.48 -7.86
CA PRO A 118 10.56 -8.27 -8.69
C PRO A 118 9.20 -7.58 -8.84
N VAL A 119 8.60 -7.64 -10.05
CA VAL A 119 7.31 -7.01 -10.37
C VAL A 119 6.19 -7.54 -9.49
N ALA A 120 6.11 -8.86 -9.31
CA ALA A 120 5.00 -9.54 -8.64
C ALA A 120 5.34 -10.12 -7.26
N ALA A 121 6.49 -9.77 -6.65
CA ALA A 121 6.84 -10.24 -5.32
C ALA A 121 6.38 -9.27 -4.23
N SER A 122 6.06 -9.86 -3.07
CA SER A 122 5.68 -9.16 -1.84
C SER A 122 6.67 -9.43 -0.70
N CYS A 123 6.48 -8.76 0.42
CA CYS A 123 7.23 -9.03 1.66
C CYS A 123 8.75 -8.79 1.55
N GLY A 124 9.20 -7.90 0.69
CA GLY A 124 10.62 -7.57 0.52
C GLY A 124 11.46 -8.70 -0.09
N ARG A 125 10.82 -9.75 -0.68
CA ARG A 125 11.55 -10.84 -1.34
C ARG A 125 12.20 -10.36 -2.64
N GLY A 126 13.47 -10.74 -2.82
CA GLY A 126 14.22 -10.43 -4.04
C GLY A 126 14.61 -8.95 -4.21
N ILE A 127 14.34 -8.09 -3.23
CA ILE A 127 14.74 -6.68 -3.25
C ILE A 127 16.23 -6.55 -2.94
N LYS A 128 16.93 -5.71 -3.73
CA LYS A 128 18.35 -5.38 -3.56
C LYS A 128 18.57 -3.90 -3.83
N VAL A 129 19.38 -3.24 -3.00
CA VAL A 129 19.93 -1.92 -3.29
C VAL A 129 21.21 -2.13 -4.09
N ILE A 130 21.36 -1.41 -5.18
CA ILE A 130 22.48 -1.55 -6.13
C ILE A 130 23.05 -0.18 -6.48
N GLY A 131 24.39 -0.12 -6.59
CA GLY A 131 25.10 1.06 -7.03
C GLY A 131 25.43 1.03 -8.53
N LYS A 132 26.07 2.10 -9.00
CA LYS A 132 26.43 2.31 -10.42
C LYS A 132 27.23 1.14 -11.04
N ARG A 133 28.10 0.47 -10.26
CA ARG A 133 28.96 -0.61 -10.74
C ARG A 133 28.43 -2.02 -10.46
N THR A 134 27.28 -2.15 -9.82
CA THR A 134 26.73 -3.48 -9.49
C THR A 134 26.19 -4.17 -10.74
N PRO A 135 26.61 -5.40 -11.09
CA PRO A 135 26.02 -6.13 -12.21
C PRO A 135 24.52 -6.35 -12.02
N VAL A 136 23.73 -6.06 -13.03
CA VAL A 136 22.26 -6.19 -13.01
C VAL A 136 21.81 -7.18 -14.06
N ILE A 137 21.03 -8.17 -13.65
CA ILE A 137 20.33 -9.08 -14.57
C ILE A 137 19.03 -8.39 -15.00
N ARG A 138 19.00 -7.90 -16.23
CA ARG A 138 17.85 -7.21 -16.84
C ARG A 138 16.93 -8.20 -17.54
N LYS A 139 16.24 -8.99 -16.77
CA LYS A 139 15.31 -9.99 -17.28
C LYS A 139 13.86 -9.61 -16.99
N ASP A 140 12.96 -10.20 -17.76
CA ASP A 140 11.52 -10.09 -17.50
C ASP A 140 11.14 -10.40 -16.04
N GLY A 141 10.13 -9.69 -15.55
CA GLY A 141 9.65 -9.80 -14.19
C GLY A 141 10.44 -9.01 -13.14
N TYR A 142 11.35 -8.13 -13.54
CA TYR A 142 12.10 -7.22 -12.66
C TYR A 142 11.95 -5.75 -13.09
N LEU A 143 12.13 -4.87 -12.13
CA LEU A 143 12.24 -3.42 -12.34
C LEU A 143 13.30 -2.82 -11.42
N ALA A 144 13.88 -1.69 -11.83
CA ALA A 144 14.77 -0.88 -11.02
C ALA A 144 14.14 0.49 -10.78
N SER A 145 14.05 0.94 -9.54
CA SER A 145 13.62 2.30 -9.21
C SER A 145 14.80 3.10 -8.64
N LYS A 146 14.86 4.41 -8.92
CA LYS A 146 15.81 5.28 -8.22
C LYS A 146 15.60 5.16 -6.72
N TYR A 147 16.69 4.98 -5.99
CA TYR A 147 16.63 4.84 -4.54
C TYR A 147 16.58 6.22 -3.88
N VAL A 148 15.64 6.43 -2.98
CA VAL A 148 15.58 7.67 -2.18
C VAL A 148 16.70 7.59 -1.15
N CYS A 149 17.86 8.20 -1.49
CA CYS A 149 19.09 8.10 -0.70
C CYS A 149 19.03 8.88 0.60
N LYS A 150 18.21 9.93 0.67
CA LYS A 150 18.08 10.81 1.82
C LYS A 150 16.65 10.73 2.39
N PRO A 151 16.27 9.60 3.02
CA PRO A 151 15.00 9.52 3.71
C PRO A 151 15.05 10.41 4.97
N HIS A 152 13.88 10.93 5.37
CA HIS A 152 13.75 11.47 6.72
C HIS A 152 13.94 10.34 7.72
N LEU A 153 14.72 10.58 8.77
CA LEU A 153 15.08 9.58 9.79
C LEU A 153 14.49 9.98 11.15
N ILE A 154 14.09 8.96 11.90
CA ILE A 154 13.76 9.09 13.32
C ILE A 154 14.71 8.19 14.09
N ASN A 155 15.45 8.72 15.05
CA ASN A 155 16.46 8.01 15.82
C ASN A 155 17.51 7.29 14.93
N ASP A 156 17.91 7.94 13.83
CA ASP A 156 18.80 7.44 12.77
C ASP A 156 18.23 6.22 12.01
N LEU A 157 16.97 5.86 12.22
CA LEU A 157 16.32 4.75 11.55
C LEU A 157 15.48 5.24 10.37
N LYS A 158 15.58 4.52 9.25
CA LYS A 158 14.68 4.68 8.12
C LYS A 158 13.31 4.13 8.48
N TYR A 159 12.24 4.80 8.05
CA TYR A 159 10.88 4.33 8.22
C TYR A 159 10.05 4.58 6.97
N ASP A 160 8.94 3.89 6.86
CA ASP A 160 7.88 4.16 5.91
C ASP A 160 6.51 4.13 6.60
N LEU A 161 5.51 4.63 5.88
CA LEU A 161 4.14 4.72 6.35
C LEU A 161 3.26 3.75 5.57
N ARG A 162 2.56 2.83 6.28
CA ARG A 162 1.44 2.07 5.75
C ARG A 162 0.17 2.88 6.00
N VAL A 163 -0.33 3.55 4.96
CA VAL A 163 -1.57 4.32 5.00
C VAL A 163 -2.70 3.47 4.45
N TYR A 164 -3.77 3.30 5.22
CA TYR A 164 -4.95 2.58 4.77
C TYR A 164 -5.93 3.54 4.08
N VAL A 165 -6.43 3.13 2.92
CA VAL A 165 -7.29 3.95 2.07
C VAL A 165 -8.46 3.10 1.60
N LEU A 166 -9.67 3.52 1.90
CA LEU A 166 -10.90 2.91 1.38
C LEU A 166 -11.40 3.71 0.19
N VAL A 167 -11.65 3.04 -0.92
CA VAL A 167 -12.38 3.59 -2.06
C VAL A 167 -13.73 2.89 -2.15
N THR A 168 -14.81 3.65 -2.15
CA THR A 168 -16.18 3.14 -2.24
C THR A 168 -16.82 3.36 -3.60
N SER A 169 -16.20 4.17 -4.44
CA SER A 169 -16.64 4.42 -5.83
C SER A 169 -15.50 5.04 -6.62
N TYR A 170 -15.41 4.74 -7.91
CA TYR A 170 -14.56 5.45 -8.87
C TYR A 170 -15.35 6.44 -9.74
N GLU A 171 -16.68 6.35 -9.77
CA GLU A 171 -17.54 7.27 -10.53
C GLU A 171 -18.83 7.60 -9.75
N PRO A 172 -18.88 8.77 -9.04
CA PRO A 172 -17.75 9.68 -8.77
C PRO A 172 -16.71 9.05 -7.84
N LEU A 173 -15.44 9.49 -7.94
CA LEU A 173 -14.36 8.99 -7.11
C LEU A 173 -14.57 9.40 -5.64
N ARG A 174 -14.66 8.42 -4.75
CA ARG A 174 -14.87 8.60 -3.30
C ARG A 174 -13.78 7.88 -2.53
N ILE A 175 -12.92 8.66 -1.89
CA ILE A 175 -11.73 8.22 -1.18
C ILE A 175 -11.86 8.56 0.30
N TYR A 176 -11.60 7.58 1.17
CA TYR A 176 -11.52 7.74 2.61
C TYR A 176 -10.13 7.32 3.06
N VAL A 177 -9.35 8.25 3.58
CA VAL A 177 -8.05 7.97 4.16
C VAL A 177 -8.22 7.73 5.65
N TYR A 178 -7.82 6.56 6.13
CA TYR A 178 -7.88 6.26 7.54
C TYR A 178 -6.92 7.16 8.32
N ASN A 179 -7.36 7.69 9.43
CA ASN A 179 -6.62 8.68 10.21
C ASN A 179 -5.50 8.08 11.08
N ASP A 180 -5.36 6.76 11.08
CA ASP A 180 -4.26 6.05 11.70
C ASP A 180 -3.63 5.05 10.69
N GLY A 181 -2.58 4.38 11.10
CA GLY A 181 -1.86 3.45 10.24
C GLY A 181 -0.64 2.86 10.95
N LEU A 182 0.33 2.42 10.17
CA LEU A 182 1.55 1.84 10.73
C LEU A 182 2.77 2.63 10.23
N VAL A 183 3.55 3.18 11.14
CA VAL A 183 4.92 3.61 10.87
C VAL A 183 5.82 2.41 11.09
N ARG A 184 6.55 1.98 10.07
CA ARG A 184 7.37 0.77 10.11
C ARG A 184 8.83 1.15 10.02
N PHE A 185 9.61 0.76 11.01
CA PHE A 185 11.03 1.09 11.08
C PHE A 185 11.90 -0.04 10.54
N ALA A 186 13.00 0.34 9.90
CA ALA A 186 14.17 -0.50 9.78
C ALA A 186 14.76 -0.75 11.18
N THR A 187 15.46 -1.86 11.37
CA THR A 187 15.96 -2.25 12.72
C THR A 187 17.43 -1.95 12.93
N GLU A 188 18.10 -1.44 11.90
CA GLU A 188 19.48 -0.96 11.97
C GLU A 188 19.57 0.48 11.47
N LYS A 189 20.54 1.24 11.98
CA LYS A 189 20.77 2.65 11.61
C LYS A 189 21.04 2.80 10.14
N TYR A 190 20.44 3.84 9.55
CA TYR A 190 20.56 4.11 8.13
C TYR A 190 21.97 4.57 7.76
N THR A 191 22.51 3.95 6.73
CA THR A 191 23.78 4.33 6.10
C THR A 191 23.76 4.03 4.62
N LEU A 192 24.59 4.73 3.85
CA LEU A 192 24.83 4.48 2.43
C LEU A 192 26.27 3.97 2.19
N ASP A 193 26.93 3.47 3.23
CA ASP A 193 28.21 2.82 3.07
C ASP A 193 28.10 1.68 2.05
N PRO A 194 28.98 1.61 1.05
CA PRO A 194 28.97 0.57 0.02
C PRO A 194 28.92 -0.87 0.57
N ASP A 195 29.59 -1.11 1.71
CA ASP A 195 29.62 -2.43 2.34
C ASP A 195 28.27 -2.79 2.99
N ASP A 196 27.48 -1.78 3.32
CA ASP A 196 26.20 -1.93 4.00
C ASP A 196 24.99 -1.98 3.03
N LEU A 197 25.16 -1.68 1.74
CA LEU A 197 24.06 -1.67 0.76
C LEU A 197 23.32 -3.01 0.65
N LYS A 198 23.96 -4.12 1.03
CA LYS A 198 23.35 -5.46 1.02
C LYS A 198 22.57 -5.77 2.30
N LYS A 199 22.74 -4.97 3.36
CA LYS A 199 22.11 -5.20 4.67
C LYS A 199 20.64 -4.79 4.63
N ARG A 200 19.77 -5.77 4.60
CA ARG A 200 18.32 -5.56 4.43
C ARG A 200 17.68 -4.83 5.61
N PHE A 201 18.20 -4.99 6.81
CA PHE A 201 17.70 -4.37 8.05
C PHE A 201 17.93 -2.86 8.12
N ILE A 202 18.82 -2.32 7.26
CA ILE A 202 19.09 -0.89 7.10
C ILE A 202 18.12 -0.26 6.10
N HIS A 203 17.85 -0.95 4.98
CA HIS A 203 17.22 -0.36 3.80
C HIS A 203 15.74 -0.69 3.65
N LEU A 204 15.27 -1.81 4.24
CA LEU A 204 13.89 -2.30 4.10
C LEU A 204 13.14 -2.17 5.43
N THR A 205 11.93 -1.64 5.35
CA THR A 205 11.02 -1.43 6.49
C THR A 205 9.95 -2.52 6.61
N ASN A 206 9.94 -3.48 5.67
CA ASN A 206 8.96 -4.56 5.66
C ASN A 206 9.01 -5.38 6.96
N PHE A 207 7.85 -5.60 7.60
CA PHE A 207 7.73 -6.43 8.81
C PHE A 207 8.31 -7.84 8.62
N SER A 208 8.04 -8.48 7.48
CA SER A 208 8.54 -9.82 7.16
C SER A 208 10.06 -9.93 7.11
N VAL A 209 10.77 -8.84 6.88
CA VAL A 209 12.22 -8.72 6.95
C VAL A 209 12.63 -8.45 8.40
N ASN A 210 12.15 -7.37 8.97
CA ASN A 210 12.62 -6.83 10.25
C ASN A 210 12.29 -7.70 11.46
N LYS A 211 11.20 -8.48 11.44
CA LYS A 211 10.88 -9.45 12.50
C LYS A 211 11.94 -10.54 12.73
N LYS A 212 12.92 -10.65 11.82
CA LYS A 212 14.04 -11.59 11.93
C LYS A 212 15.30 -10.96 12.55
N SER A 213 15.27 -9.67 12.74
CA SER A 213 16.35 -8.94 13.39
C SER A 213 16.27 -9.09 14.92
N GLU A 214 17.40 -9.25 15.58
CA GLU A 214 17.48 -9.27 17.05
C GLU A 214 17.08 -7.92 17.66
N ASN A 215 17.19 -6.83 16.88
CA ASN A 215 16.80 -5.49 17.30
C ASN A 215 15.29 -5.22 17.13
N PHE A 216 14.51 -6.18 16.63
CA PHE A 216 13.07 -5.99 16.42
C PHE A 216 12.32 -5.96 17.75
N LYS A 217 11.57 -4.88 18.01
CA LYS A 217 10.80 -4.67 19.23
C LYS A 217 9.30 -4.64 18.91
N ILE A 218 8.53 -5.48 19.60
CA ILE A 218 7.08 -5.58 19.43
C ILE A 218 6.38 -4.43 20.17
N ASN A 219 5.44 -3.75 19.50
CA ASN A 219 4.55 -2.77 20.11
C ASN A 219 3.40 -3.49 20.85
N GLN A 220 3.28 -3.28 22.14
CA GLN A 220 2.26 -3.90 23.00
C GLN A 220 0.90 -3.16 22.97
N GLY A 221 0.82 -2.00 22.34
CA GLY A 221 -0.44 -1.25 22.19
C GLY A 221 -0.88 -0.48 23.44
N THR A 222 -0.02 -0.38 24.43
CA THR A 222 -0.33 0.35 25.68
C THR A 222 -0.17 1.87 25.57
N GLY A 223 0.46 2.34 24.49
CA GLY A 223 0.74 3.76 24.25
C GLY A 223 1.92 4.33 25.05
N GLU A 224 2.41 3.64 26.07
CA GLU A 224 3.48 4.15 26.95
C GLU A 224 4.89 3.94 26.39
N ASP A 225 5.11 2.91 25.55
CA ASP A 225 6.40 2.54 24.98
C ASP A 225 6.41 2.47 23.44
N GLU A 226 5.51 3.17 22.78
CA GLU A 226 5.44 3.12 21.31
C GLU A 226 6.77 3.54 20.66
N GLU A 227 7.42 4.58 21.21
CA GLU A 227 8.65 5.16 20.68
C GLU A 227 9.86 4.20 20.76
N ASN A 228 9.77 3.16 21.59
CA ASN A 228 10.79 2.11 21.71
C ASN A 228 10.53 0.88 20.83
N SER A 229 9.41 0.87 20.09
CA SER A 229 9.04 -0.27 19.27
C SER A 229 9.39 -0.09 17.79
N SER A 230 9.40 -1.19 17.03
CA SER A 230 9.67 -1.17 15.59
C SER A 230 8.44 -0.82 14.72
N LYS A 231 7.28 -0.60 15.35
CA LYS A 231 6.06 -0.11 14.69
C LYS A 231 5.37 0.91 15.57
N TRP A 232 5.05 2.07 15.01
CA TRP A 232 4.33 3.13 15.70
C TRP A 232 2.96 3.40 15.07
N SER A 233 2.06 4.03 15.85
CA SER A 233 0.86 4.68 15.33
C SER A 233 1.19 6.01 14.65
N PHE A 234 0.25 6.54 13.88
CA PHE A 234 0.36 7.91 13.36
C PHE A 234 0.27 8.95 14.47
N LYS A 235 -0.39 8.62 15.58
CA LYS A 235 -0.40 9.46 16.78
C LYS A 235 0.99 9.62 17.39
N ALA A 236 1.77 8.54 17.49
CA ALA A 236 3.15 8.59 17.96
C ALA A 236 4.05 9.35 16.97
N LEU A 237 3.86 9.14 15.65
CA LEU A 237 4.56 9.91 14.63
C LEU A 237 4.28 11.41 14.75
N LYS A 238 3.02 11.81 14.94
CA LYS A 238 2.65 13.21 15.14
C LYS A 238 3.39 13.81 16.33
N LYS A 239 3.39 13.13 17.46
CA LYS A 239 4.12 13.56 18.66
C LYS A 239 5.63 13.73 18.39
N ALA A 240 6.22 12.77 17.65
CA ALA A 240 7.66 12.84 17.29
C ALA A 240 7.97 13.98 16.31
N TYR A 241 7.06 14.31 15.40
CA TYR A 241 7.17 15.46 14.50
C TYR A 241 7.01 16.77 15.22
N ASP A 242 5.98 16.91 16.08
CA ASP A 242 5.75 18.10 16.89
C ASP A 242 6.98 18.43 17.76
N ALA A 243 7.60 17.42 18.37
CA ALA A 243 8.83 17.58 19.15
C ALA A 243 10.05 18.07 18.33
N ARG A 244 10.00 17.95 17.00
CA ARG A 244 11.03 18.42 16.06
C ARG A 244 10.62 19.69 15.31
N GLY A 245 9.49 20.29 15.64
CA GLY A 245 8.95 21.46 14.94
C GLY A 245 8.44 21.16 13.53
N ILE A 246 8.13 19.90 13.20
CA ILE A 246 7.60 19.46 11.91
C ILE A 246 6.08 19.44 11.98
N SER A 247 5.41 20.13 11.05
CA SER A 247 3.96 20.07 10.95
C SER A 247 3.50 18.73 10.36
N TYR A 248 2.97 17.85 11.22
CA TYR A 248 2.37 16.58 10.79
C TYR A 248 1.25 16.80 9.79
N ASP A 249 0.38 17.77 10.03
CA ASP A 249 -0.80 18.02 9.19
C ASP A 249 -0.40 18.45 7.77
N PHE A 250 0.71 19.23 7.64
CA PHE A 250 1.26 19.60 6.35
C PHE A 250 1.80 18.39 5.58
N VAL A 251 2.59 17.52 6.24
CA VAL A 251 3.11 16.29 5.61
C VAL A 251 1.97 15.35 5.24
N PHE A 252 0.97 15.20 6.13
CA PHE A 252 -0.16 14.31 5.87
C PHE A 252 -1.08 14.81 4.74
N ALA A 253 -1.21 16.14 4.57
CA ALA A 253 -1.90 16.72 3.44
C ALA A 253 -1.22 16.37 2.10
N GLN A 254 0.11 16.40 2.05
CA GLN A 254 0.86 15.96 0.87
C GLN A 254 0.69 14.45 0.60
N ILE A 255 0.65 13.61 1.65
CA ILE A 255 0.37 12.18 1.50
C ILE A 255 -1.02 11.96 0.90
N LYS A 256 -2.04 12.71 1.34
CA LYS A 256 -3.38 12.64 0.74
C LYS A 256 -3.35 13.03 -0.75
N ASP A 257 -2.59 14.04 -1.14
CA ASP A 257 -2.40 14.43 -2.54
C ASP A 257 -1.77 13.30 -3.37
N VAL A 258 -0.73 12.65 -2.84
CA VAL A 258 -0.11 11.46 -3.46
C VAL A 258 -1.15 10.35 -3.67
N ILE A 259 -1.99 10.07 -2.67
CA ILE A 259 -3.03 9.05 -2.75
C ILE A 259 -4.05 9.39 -3.86
N VAL A 260 -4.57 10.61 -3.87
CA VAL A 260 -5.55 11.07 -4.87
C VAL A 260 -4.97 10.96 -6.29
N LYS A 261 -3.76 11.48 -6.51
CA LYS A 261 -3.08 11.43 -7.81
C LYS A 261 -2.84 9.99 -8.27
N THR A 262 -2.46 9.11 -7.37
CA THR A 262 -2.28 7.69 -7.67
C THR A 262 -3.58 7.03 -8.13
N LEU A 263 -4.68 7.27 -7.43
CA LEU A 263 -5.99 6.71 -7.79
C LEU A 263 -6.52 7.29 -9.12
N ILE A 264 -6.33 8.58 -9.37
CA ILE A 264 -6.66 9.22 -10.65
C ILE A 264 -5.87 8.57 -11.80
N SER A 265 -4.61 8.21 -11.59
CA SER A 265 -3.77 7.63 -12.64
C SER A 265 -4.28 6.30 -13.19
N VAL A 266 -5.01 5.53 -12.38
CA VAL A 266 -5.55 4.20 -12.73
C VAL A 266 -7.06 4.21 -12.99
N GLU A 267 -7.76 5.30 -12.64
CA GLU A 267 -9.20 5.45 -12.81
C GLU A 267 -9.70 5.03 -14.20
N PRO A 268 -9.07 5.42 -15.32
CA PRO A 268 -9.58 5.06 -16.65
C PRO A 268 -9.70 3.56 -16.90
N TYR A 269 -8.83 2.74 -16.31
CA TYR A 269 -8.88 1.29 -16.45
C TYR A 269 -10.03 0.69 -15.64
N ILE A 270 -10.23 1.18 -14.42
CA ILE A 270 -11.28 0.70 -13.52
C ILE A 270 -12.65 1.13 -14.02
N VAL A 271 -12.84 2.41 -14.32
CA VAL A 271 -14.09 2.96 -14.84
C VAL A 271 -14.43 2.35 -16.20
N GLY A 272 -13.45 2.21 -17.11
CA GLY A 272 -13.63 1.53 -18.39
C GLY A 272 -14.10 0.07 -18.25
N SER A 273 -13.71 -0.61 -17.19
CA SER A 273 -14.18 -1.97 -16.87
C SER A 273 -15.57 -1.96 -16.23
N LEU A 274 -15.84 -1.05 -15.27
CA LEU A 274 -17.14 -0.88 -14.62
C LEU A 274 -18.22 -0.45 -15.61
N ASN A 275 -17.89 0.33 -16.65
CA ASN A 275 -18.83 0.77 -17.68
C ASN A 275 -19.39 -0.39 -18.51
N LYS A 276 -18.78 -1.58 -18.45
CA LYS A 276 -19.30 -2.82 -19.02
C LYS A 276 -20.37 -3.49 -18.14
N CYS A 277 -20.59 -2.97 -16.92
CA CYS A 277 -21.55 -3.52 -15.95
C CYS A 277 -22.83 -2.67 -15.91
N PRO A 278 -23.97 -3.25 -15.52
CA PRO A 278 -25.21 -2.50 -15.30
C PRO A 278 -24.97 -1.34 -14.30
N PRO A 279 -25.60 -0.15 -14.51
CA PRO A 279 -25.38 1.02 -13.65
C PRO A 279 -25.63 0.74 -12.17
N GLY A 280 -26.66 -0.05 -11.81
CA GLY A 280 -26.96 -0.40 -10.42
C GLY A 280 -25.90 -1.23 -9.72
N ASN A 281 -25.06 -1.95 -10.47
CA ASN A 281 -24.03 -2.83 -9.92
C ASN A 281 -22.67 -2.12 -9.75
N ARG A 282 -22.46 -0.98 -10.39
CA ARG A 282 -21.18 -0.25 -10.32
C ARG A 282 -20.84 0.22 -8.92
N GLN A 283 -21.85 0.43 -8.07
CA GLN A 283 -21.68 0.82 -6.66
C GLN A 283 -21.60 -0.37 -5.70
N SER A 284 -21.55 -1.60 -6.19
CA SER A 284 -21.42 -2.82 -5.38
C SER A 284 -19.96 -3.10 -4.99
N CYS A 285 -19.00 -2.47 -5.67
CA CYS A 285 -17.58 -2.61 -5.35
C CYS A 285 -17.14 -1.60 -4.28
N PHE A 286 -16.23 -2.04 -3.43
CA PHE A 286 -15.40 -1.20 -2.57
C PHE A 286 -14.00 -1.83 -2.50
N GLU A 287 -12.97 -1.07 -2.14
CA GLU A 287 -11.65 -1.68 -1.99
C GLU A 287 -10.81 -0.97 -0.94
N LEU A 288 -10.23 -1.77 -0.05
CA LEU A 288 -9.29 -1.30 0.96
C LEU A 288 -7.86 -1.46 0.44
N TYR A 289 -7.16 -0.35 0.32
CA TYR A 289 -5.77 -0.29 -0.12
C TYR A 289 -4.81 -0.06 1.05
N GLY A 290 -3.59 -0.55 0.91
CA GLY A 290 -2.47 -0.19 1.77
C GLY A 290 -1.40 0.52 0.96
N PHE A 291 -1.29 1.83 1.10
CA PHE A 291 -0.26 2.66 0.47
C PHE A 291 1.01 2.62 1.29
N ASP A 292 2.14 2.34 0.68
CA ASP A 292 3.45 2.42 1.30
C ASP A 292 4.12 3.73 0.84
N VAL A 293 4.33 4.64 1.79
CA VAL A 293 4.83 5.99 1.53
C VAL A 293 6.11 6.21 2.34
N LEU A 294 7.16 6.68 1.68
CA LEU A 294 8.42 7.11 2.28
C LEU A 294 8.46 8.63 2.35
N ILE A 295 8.95 9.19 3.43
CA ILE A 295 9.20 10.62 3.56
C ILE A 295 10.70 10.85 3.37
N ASP A 296 11.09 11.82 2.54
CA ASP A 296 12.48 12.21 2.38
C ASP A 296 12.91 13.33 3.36
N GLU A 297 14.20 13.69 3.37
CA GLU A 297 14.74 14.71 4.25
C GLU A 297 14.10 16.10 4.07
N SER A 298 13.52 16.37 2.90
CA SER A 298 12.77 17.60 2.60
C SER A 298 11.31 17.53 3.01
N LEU A 299 10.90 16.45 3.68
CA LEU A 299 9.52 16.11 4.07
C LEU A 299 8.59 15.85 2.89
N LYS A 300 9.13 15.58 1.70
CA LYS A 300 8.35 15.18 0.54
C LYS A 300 7.96 13.70 0.64
N PRO A 301 6.67 13.35 0.46
CA PRO A 301 6.23 11.96 0.39
C PRO A 301 6.51 11.34 -0.98
N TRP A 302 6.98 10.11 -0.97
CA TRP A 302 7.22 9.28 -2.13
C TRP A 302 6.38 8.01 -2.07
N LEU A 303 5.57 7.76 -3.09
CA LEU A 303 4.87 6.49 -3.24
C LEU A 303 5.86 5.38 -3.57
N LEU A 304 5.89 4.33 -2.75
CA LEU A 304 6.72 3.14 -2.97
C LEU A 304 5.96 2.00 -3.65
N GLU A 305 4.75 1.70 -3.18
CA GLU A 305 3.85 0.68 -3.72
C GLU A 305 2.43 0.84 -3.18
N VAL A 306 1.46 0.20 -3.86
CA VAL A 306 0.09 0.06 -3.38
C VAL A 306 -0.25 -1.41 -3.24
N ASN A 307 -0.75 -1.80 -2.08
CA ASN A 307 -1.22 -3.14 -1.80
C ASN A 307 -2.75 -3.18 -1.92
N VAL A 308 -3.28 -3.83 -2.95
CA VAL A 308 -4.73 -3.98 -3.18
C VAL A 308 -5.36 -5.05 -2.29
N PHE A 309 -4.54 -5.81 -1.60
CA PHE A 309 -4.95 -6.79 -0.59
C PHE A 309 -4.01 -6.68 0.63
N PRO A 310 -4.09 -5.56 1.38
CA PRO A 310 -3.20 -5.34 2.51
C PRO A 310 -3.44 -6.40 3.59
N SER A 311 -2.35 -6.93 4.16
CA SER A 311 -2.46 -7.94 5.21
C SER A 311 -3.19 -7.39 6.43
N LEU A 312 -4.27 -8.06 6.81
CA LEU A 312 -5.04 -7.80 8.02
C LEU A 312 -4.63 -8.71 9.18
N SER A 313 -3.61 -9.55 9.01
CA SER A 313 -3.03 -10.36 10.10
C SER A 313 -2.46 -9.45 11.18
N SER A 314 -2.72 -9.78 12.43
CA SER A 314 -2.21 -9.07 13.61
C SER A 314 -1.03 -9.84 14.19
N SER A 315 0.14 -9.19 14.21
CA SER A 315 1.39 -9.75 14.75
C SER A 315 1.73 -9.19 16.14
N SER A 316 0.94 -8.24 16.63
CA SER A 316 1.08 -7.61 17.94
C SER A 316 -0.30 -7.13 18.44
N PRO A 317 -0.44 -6.84 19.74
CA PRO A 317 -1.64 -6.18 20.28
C PRO A 317 -1.95 -4.86 19.58
N PHE A 318 -0.93 -4.05 19.27
CA PHE A 318 -1.06 -2.80 18.50
C PHE A 318 -1.67 -3.05 17.11
N ASP A 319 -1.12 -4.01 16.33
CA ASP A 319 -1.69 -4.37 15.02
C ASP A 319 -3.18 -4.74 15.13
N LYS A 320 -3.56 -5.46 16.22
CA LYS A 320 -4.94 -5.89 16.45
C LYS A 320 -5.86 -4.70 16.69
N ILE A 321 -5.43 -3.72 17.50
CA ILE A 321 -6.21 -2.51 17.79
C ILE A 321 -6.47 -1.74 16.50
N VAL A 322 -5.40 -1.35 15.78
CA VAL A 322 -5.49 -0.54 14.56
C VAL A 322 -6.36 -1.22 13.50
N LYS A 323 -6.13 -2.51 13.25
CA LYS A 323 -6.85 -3.23 12.19
C LYS A 323 -8.29 -3.56 12.54
N SER A 324 -8.60 -3.76 13.83
CA SER A 324 -10.00 -3.97 14.25
C SER A 324 -10.83 -2.70 14.06
N GLN A 325 -10.32 -1.54 14.48
CA GLN A 325 -10.98 -0.26 14.26
C GLN A 325 -11.14 0.05 12.78
N LEU A 326 -10.06 -0.11 11.99
CA LEU A 326 -10.09 0.08 10.54
C LEU A 326 -11.20 -0.75 9.88
N ILE A 327 -11.33 -2.03 10.20
CA ILE A 327 -12.32 -2.92 9.58
C ILE A 327 -13.75 -2.56 10.01
N CYS A 328 -13.97 -2.15 11.26
CA CYS A 328 -15.26 -1.64 11.70
C CYS A 328 -15.67 -0.38 10.91
N ASP A 329 -14.74 0.56 10.73
CA ASP A 329 -14.98 1.79 9.95
C ASP A 329 -15.25 1.48 8.46
N VAL A 330 -14.50 0.55 7.87
CA VAL A 330 -14.75 0.08 6.49
C VAL A 330 -16.18 -0.42 6.33
N PHE A 331 -16.63 -1.32 7.20
CA PHE A 331 -17.98 -1.88 7.11
C PHE A 331 -19.08 -0.86 7.39
N THR A 332 -18.81 0.14 8.21
CA THR A 332 -19.73 1.26 8.43
C THR A 332 -19.87 2.13 7.17
N LEU A 333 -18.75 2.44 6.51
CA LEU A 333 -18.72 3.35 5.35
C LEU A 333 -19.29 2.74 4.06
N ILE A 334 -19.16 1.42 3.85
CA ILE A 334 -19.62 0.78 2.60
C ILE A 334 -21.14 0.69 2.47
N GLY A 335 -21.90 0.90 3.55
CA GLY A 335 -23.36 0.98 3.53
C GLY A 335 -24.04 -0.33 3.11
N ILE A 336 -23.93 -1.35 3.95
CA ILE A 336 -24.52 -2.67 3.69
C ILE A 336 -26.03 -2.59 3.88
N ARG A 337 -26.79 -3.17 2.93
CA ARG A 337 -28.25 -3.25 2.99
C ARG A 337 -28.66 -4.68 3.25
N GLY A 338 -29.60 -4.89 4.18
CA GLY A 338 -30.27 -6.18 4.37
C GLY A 338 -31.17 -6.52 3.20
N TYR A 339 -31.36 -7.81 2.92
CA TYR A 339 -32.41 -8.23 2.01
C TYR A 339 -33.77 -7.83 2.58
N ASP A 340 -34.65 -7.35 1.71
CA ASP A 340 -36.05 -7.11 2.08
C ASP A 340 -36.66 -8.46 2.54
N LYS A 341 -37.35 -8.48 3.70
CA LYS A 341 -38.02 -9.68 4.22
C LYS A 341 -39.28 -9.99 3.42
#